data_68022f22086240c8ef10b22ec1b2ea5e
#
_entry.id   68022f22086240c8ef10b22ec1b2ea5e
#
_cell.length_a   1.000
_cell.length_b   1.000
_cell.length_c   1.000
_cell.angle_alpha   90.00
_cell.angle_beta   90.00
_cell.angle_gamma   90.00
#
_symmetry.space_group_name_H-M   'P 1'
#
loop_
_entity.id
_entity.type
_entity.pdbx_description
1 polymer ?
#
loop_
_entity_poly.entity_id
_entity_poly.type
_entity_poly.pdbx_seq_one_letter_code
_entity_poly.pdbx_strand_id
1 'polypeptide(L)'
;EYASEMVVKATLYKLKITEVPTTLSPDGRSRAPHLRSFHDGWRHLKFLLMHSPSWLFLYPGIFFTALGAVLMCILAANTITIGEVGFDINTLLYTSAMLMIGVNLILFNAFTRTYARVTGFIPMPENEKKKFFTVDKGIFIGAVLFIIGLVLTIMALVGWNSRNFGQLNPQEMMRLTIPAVTFMV
;
A
#
# COMPACT_ATOMS: atom_id res chain seq x y z
N GLU A 1 -18.72 -17.19 -11.67
CA GLU A 1 -18.43 -15.74 -11.75
C GLU A 1 -19.74 -14.92 -11.79
N TYR A 2 -20.69 -15.24 -12.67
CA TYR A 2 -21.92 -14.46 -12.82
C TYR A 2 -22.70 -14.25 -11.50
N ALA A 3 -22.88 -15.29 -10.70
CA ALA A 3 -23.63 -15.19 -9.45
C ALA A 3 -22.95 -14.23 -8.45
N SER A 4 -21.64 -14.31 -8.30
CA SER A 4 -20.86 -13.41 -7.43
C SER A 4 -20.85 -11.98 -7.95
N GLU A 5 -20.75 -11.81 -9.26
CA GLU A 5 -20.80 -10.49 -9.91
C GLU A 5 -22.17 -9.82 -9.73
N MET A 6 -23.24 -10.57 -9.84
CA MET A 6 -24.61 -10.08 -9.63
C MET A 6 -24.78 -9.54 -8.21
N VAL A 7 -24.34 -10.28 -7.19
CA VAL A 7 -24.44 -9.87 -5.78
C VAL A 7 -23.58 -8.63 -5.50
N VAL A 8 -22.33 -8.62 -5.99
CA VAL A 8 -21.44 -7.47 -5.84
C VAL A 8 -22.02 -6.23 -6.50
N LYS A 9 -22.50 -6.33 -7.75
CA LYS A 9 -23.13 -5.20 -8.45
C LYS A 9 -24.41 -4.73 -7.75
N ALA A 10 -25.28 -5.65 -7.31
CA ALA A 10 -26.48 -5.30 -6.57
C ALA A 10 -26.16 -4.51 -5.30
N THR A 11 -25.13 -4.92 -4.56
CA THR A 11 -24.66 -4.20 -3.36
C THR A 11 -24.08 -2.83 -3.70
N LEU A 12 -23.25 -2.73 -4.75
CA LEU A 12 -22.66 -1.47 -5.19
C LEU A 12 -23.70 -0.44 -5.65
N TYR A 13 -24.75 -0.91 -6.34
CA TYR A 13 -25.86 -0.06 -6.79
C TYR A 13 -26.95 0.11 -5.73
N LYS A 14 -26.73 -0.38 -4.49
CA LYS A 14 -27.68 -0.29 -3.37
C LYS A 14 -29.07 -0.84 -3.70
N LEU A 15 -29.14 -1.89 -4.51
CA LEU A 15 -30.40 -2.56 -4.83
C LEU A 15 -30.90 -3.33 -3.59
N LYS A 16 -32.21 -3.44 -3.47
CA LYS A 16 -32.83 -4.25 -2.42
C LYS A 16 -32.62 -5.74 -2.76
N ILE A 17 -31.89 -6.43 -1.90
CA ILE A 17 -31.63 -7.86 -2.01
C ILE A 17 -32.52 -8.57 -0.98
N THR A 18 -33.24 -9.61 -1.42
CA THR A 18 -34.04 -10.47 -0.55
C THR A 18 -33.57 -11.90 -0.71
N GLU A 19 -33.35 -12.57 0.40
CA GLU A 19 -32.99 -13.98 0.42
C GLU A 19 -34.29 -14.82 0.59
N VAL A 20 -34.40 -15.83 -0.23
CA VAL A 20 -35.53 -16.78 -0.16
C VAL A 20 -34.96 -18.15 0.21
N PRO A 21 -35.44 -18.78 1.30
CA PRO A 21 -35.00 -20.11 1.66
C PRO A 21 -35.37 -21.10 0.56
N THR A 22 -34.40 -21.89 0.13
CA THR A 22 -34.61 -22.95 -0.87
C THR A 22 -33.95 -24.25 -0.39
N THR A 23 -34.50 -25.36 -0.83
CA THR A 23 -33.93 -26.68 -0.54
C THR A 23 -33.02 -27.11 -1.66
N LEU A 24 -31.82 -27.57 -1.32
CA LEU A 24 -30.87 -28.12 -2.28
C LEU A 24 -31.05 -29.65 -2.30
N SER A 25 -31.48 -30.19 -3.42
CA SER A 25 -31.55 -31.64 -3.63
C SER A 25 -30.18 -32.17 -4.06
N PRO A 26 -29.82 -33.40 -3.66
CA PRO A 26 -28.57 -34.03 -4.12
C PRO A 26 -28.53 -34.09 -5.64
N ASP A 27 -27.36 -33.83 -6.21
CA ASP A 27 -27.15 -33.90 -7.65
C ASP A 27 -27.21 -35.36 -8.11
N GLY A 28 -28.20 -35.70 -8.92
CA GLY A 28 -28.39 -37.05 -9.50
C GLY A 28 -27.37 -37.43 -10.57
N ARG A 29 -26.25 -36.69 -10.69
CA ARG A 29 -25.23 -36.93 -11.71
C ARG A 29 -24.30 -38.05 -11.30
N SER A 30 -24.04 -38.96 -12.23
CA SER A 30 -23.03 -40.03 -12.08
C SER A 30 -21.61 -39.58 -12.39
N ARG A 31 -21.40 -38.31 -12.83
CA ARG A 31 -20.12 -37.73 -13.21
C ARG A 31 -19.52 -36.95 -12.06
N ALA A 32 -18.15 -36.97 -11.96
CA ALA A 32 -17.43 -36.08 -11.07
C ALA A 32 -17.74 -34.61 -11.36
N PRO A 33 -17.82 -33.73 -10.35
CA PRO A 33 -18.08 -32.32 -10.53
C PRO A 33 -17.04 -31.68 -11.43
N HIS A 34 -17.47 -30.88 -12.40
CA HIS A 34 -16.59 -30.13 -13.30
C HIS A 34 -15.84 -28.99 -12.58
N LEU A 35 -16.21 -28.70 -11.33
CA LEU A 35 -15.61 -27.64 -10.53
C LEU A 35 -14.21 -28.05 -10.08
N ARG A 36 -13.19 -27.34 -10.55
CA ARG A 36 -11.83 -27.47 -10.05
C ARG A 36 -11.67 -26.52 -8.86
N SER A 37 -11.90 -27.02 -7.65
CA SER A 37 -12.04 -26.23 -6.43
C SER A 37 -10.95 -25.17 -6.24
N PHE A 38 -9.66 -25.51 -6.49
CA PHE A 38 -8.58 -24.56 -6.34
C PHE A 38 -8.54 -23.51 -7.47
N HIS A 39 -8.71 -23.94 -8.72
CA HIS A 39 -8.66 -23.03 -9.87
C HIS A 39 -9.86 -22.07 -9.88
N ASP A 40 -11.05 -22.57 -9.61
CA ASP A 40 -12.26 -21.77 -9.60
C ASP A 40 -12.32 -20.89 -8.36
N GLY A 41 -11.85 -21.38 -7.20
CA GLY A 41 -11.67 -20.58 -5.99
C GLY A 41 -10.71 -19.43 -6.18
N TRP A 42 -9.57 -19.66 -6.87
CA TRP A 42 -8.61 -18.60 -7.21
C TRP A 42 -9.22 -17.53 -8.13
N ARG A 43 -10.00 -17.95 -9.14
CA ARG A 43 -10.72 -17.02 -10.02
C ARG A 43 -11.72 -16.16 -9.25
N HIS A 44 -12.50 -16.76 -8.34
CA HIS A 44 -13.42 -16.03 -7.47
C HIS A 44 -12.69 -15.06 -6.53
N LEU A 45 -11.63 -15.48 -5.90
CA LEU A 45 -10.82 -14.62 -5.04
C LEU A 45 -10.26 -13.42 -5.82
N LYS A 46 -9.69 -13.66 -6.99
CA LYS A 46 -9.19 -12.62 -7.88
C LYS A 46 -10.29 -11.62 -8.27
N PHE A 47 -11.48 -12.12 -8.60
CA PHE A 47 -12.63 -11.29 -8.91
C PHE A 47 -13.04 -10.40 -7.72
N LEU A 48 -13.15 -10.96 -6.52
CA LEU A 48 -13.50 -10.23 -5.31
C LEU A 48 -12.44 -9.15 -4.96
N LEU A 49 -11.16 -9.49 -5.09
CA LEU A 49 -10.06 -8.55 -4.87
C LEU A 49 -10.08 -7.39 -5.88
N MET A 50 -10.41 -7.65 -7.14
CA MET A 50 -10.56 -6.60 -8.15
C MET A 50 -11.70 -5.63 -7.83
N HIS A 51 -12.79 -6.12 -7.22
CA HIS A 51 -13.92 -5.27 -6.83
C HIS A 51 -13.73 -4.59 -5.47
N SER A 52 -12.73 -4.99 -4.70
CA SER A 52 -12.38 -4.38 -3.41
C SER A 52 -10.91 -3.96 -3.34
N PRO A 53 -10.49 -2.94 -4.12
CA PRO A 53 -9.10 -2.49 -4.17
C PRO A 53 -8.60 -2.00 -2.80
N SER A 54 -9.49 -1.55 -1.92
CA SER A 54 -9.13 -1.11 -0.58
C SER A 54 -8.57 -2.25 0.29
N TRP A 55 -9.13 -3.45 0.18
CA TRP A 55 -8.61 -4.62 0.91
C TRP A 55 -7.24 -5.06 0.41
N LEU A 56 -7.04 -4.97 -0.90
CA LEU A 56 -5.81 -5.45 -1.53
C LEU A 56 -4.65 -4.45 -1.38
N PHE A 57 -4.95 -3.15 -1.46
CA PHE A 57 -3.92 -2.11 -1.55
C PHE A 57 -3.94 -1.15 -0.37
N LEU A 58 -5.12 -0.65 0.07
CA LEU A 58 -5.18 0.40 1.07
C LEU A 58 -4.76 -0.10 2.45
N TYR A 59 -5.33 -1.21 2.93
CA TYR A 59 -5.03 -1.69 4.28
C TYR A 59 -3.59 -2.16 4.43
N PRO A 60 -3.02 -3.01 3.54
CA PRO A 60 -1.59 -3.32 3.60
C PRO A 60 -0.72 -2.08 3.40
N GLY A 61 -1.14 -1.15 2.52
CA GLY A 61 -0.43 0.09 2.29
C GLY A 61 -0.32 0.95 3.55
N ILE A 62 -1.42 1.17 4.27
CA ILE A 62 -1.42 1.90 5.54
C ILE A 62 -0.55 1.19 6.58
N PHE A 63 -0.67 -0.14 6.69
CA PHE A 63 0.13 -0.92 7.64
C PHE A 63 1.63 -0.77 7.37
N PHE A 64 2.08 -0.98 6.13
CA PHE A 64 3.50 -0.85 5.77
C PHE A 64 4.01 0.58 5.88
N THR A 65 3.20 1.57 5.52
CA THR A 65 3.57 2.99 5.68
C THR A 65 3.74 3.35 7.15
N ALA A 66 2.78 3.01 7.99
CA ALA A 66 2.83 3.34 9.41
C ALA A 66 3.99 2.62 10.13
N LEU A 67 4.11 1.31 9.92
CA LEU A 67 5.17 0.51 10.53
C LEU A 67 6.55 0.94 10.02
N GLY A 68 6.70 1.14 8.70
CA GLY A 68 7.94 1.60 8.09
C GLY A 68 8.36 2.98 8.59
N ALA A 69 7.42 3.92 8.68
CA ALA A 69 7.69 5.28 9.18
C ALA A 69 8.14 5.26 10.65
N VAL A 70 7.42 4.54 11.52
CA VAL A 70 7.77 4.45 12.95
C VAL A 70 9.14 3.82 13.14
N LEU A 71 9.39 2.66 12.51
CA LEU A 71 10.68 1.99 12.62
C LEU A 71 11.82 2.81 12.02
N MET A 72 11.58 3.48 10.89
CA MET A 72 12.58 4.34 10.27
C MET A 72 12.94 5.52 11.18
N CYS A 73 11.98 6.18 11.82
CA CYS A 73 12.23 7.27 12.77
C CYS A 73 13.07 6.80 13.97
N ILE A 74 12.75 5.64 14.52
CA ILE A 74 13.45 5.09 15.69
C ILE A 74 14.89 4.69 15.31
N LEU A 75 15.07 3.96 14.20
CA LEU A 75 16.37 3.45 13.76
C LEU A 75 17.28 4.52 13.17
N ALA A 76 16.72 5.60 12.62
CA ALA A 76 17.50 6.75 12.19
C ALA A 76 18.16 7.47 13.38
N ALA A 77 17.49 7.50 14.54
CA ALA A 77 17.99 8.13 15.74
C ALA A 77 18.95 7.22 16.54
N ASN A 78 18.61 5.94 16.70
CA ASN A 78 19.31 5.02 17.57
C ASN A 78 19.37 3.59 17.02
N THR A 79 20.41 2.84 17.43
CA THR A 79 20.44 1.38 17.25
C THR A 79 19.55 0.73 18.32
N ILE A 80 18.72 -0.24 17.92
CA ILE A 80 17.94 -1.04 18.86
C ILE A 80 18.64 -2.38 19.03
N THR A 81 18.96 -2.73 20.27
CA THR A 81 19.50 -4.05 20.63
C THR A 81 18.49 -4.81 21.45
N ILE A 82 18.12 -6.01 21.01
CA ILE A 82 17.23 -6.92 21.75
C ILE A 82 18.02 -8.21 21.99
N GLY A 83 18.50 -8.38 23.22
CA GLY A 83 19.43 -9.46 23.56
C GLY A 83 20.75 -9.31 22.83
N GLU A 84 21.13 -10.34 22.05
CA GLU A 84 22.35 -10.33 21.22
C GLU A 84 22.13 -9.79 19.81
N VAL A 85 20.89 -9.48 19.43
CA VAL A 85 20.54 -9.02 18.08
C VAL A 85 20.51 -7.50 18.02
N GLY A 86 21.39 -6.91 17.20
CA GLY A 86 21.42 -5.48 16.92
C GLY A 86 20.66 -5.14 15.64
N PHE A 87 19.60 -4.33 15.77
CA PHE A 87 18.87 -3.75 14.64
C PHE A 87 19.48 -2.38 14.32
N ASP A 88 20.16 -2.29 13.20
CA ASP A 88 20.88 -1.08 12.79
C ASP A 88 20.58 -0.76 11.30
N ILE A 89 21.53 -0.30 10.57
CA ILE A 89 21.44 0.21 9.19
C ILE A 89 20.77 -0.78 8.24
N ASN A 90 21.09 -2.07 8.34
CA ASN A 90 20.46 -3.08 7.49
C ASN A 90 18.94 -3.10 7.69
N THR A 91 18.50 -3.01 8.95
CA THR A 91 17.07 -2.94 9.28
C THR A 91 16.48 -1.60 8.82
N LEU A 92 17.22 -0.51 8.96
CA LEU A 92 16.80 0.81 8.48
C LEU A 92 16.55 0.80 6.96
N LEU A 93 17.38 0.11 6.18
CA LEU A 93 17.17 -0.05 4.74
C LEU A 93 15.86 -0.80 4.42
N TYR A 94 15.57 -1.88 5.16
CA TYR A 94 14.31 -2.61 4.98
C TYR A 94 13.09 -1.80 5.40
N THR A 95 13.19 -1.00 6.47
CA THR A 95 12.09 -0.13 6.90
C THR A 95 11.82 0.98 5.89
N SER A 96 12.86 1.53 5.27
CA SER A 96 12.77 2.45 4.15
C SER A 96 12.03 1.84 2.96
N ALA A 97 12.44 0.65 2.52
CA ALA A 97 11.76 -0.08 1.45
C ALA A 97 10.28 -0.37 1.80
N MET A 98 10.01 -0.76 3.06
CA MET A 98 8.65 -0.99 3.55
C MET A 98 7.79 0.28 3.47
N LEU A 99 8.32 1.43 3.87
CA LEU A 99 7.65 2.72 3.76
C LEU A 99 7.33 3.06 2.31
N MET A 100 8.29 2.93 1.40
CA MET A 100 8.09 3.19 -0.03
C MET A 100 7.03 2.26 -0.64
N ILE A 101 7.08 0.96 -0.35
CA ILE A 101 6.07 0.00 -0.80
C ILE A 101 4.69 0.39 -0.26
N GLY A 102 4.60 0.75 1.02
CA GLY A 102 3.34 1.16 1.64
C GLY A 102 2.72 2.37 0.97
N VAL A 103 3.48 3.42 0.73
CA VAL A 103 3.03 4.63 0.00
C VAL A 103 2.59 4.28 -1.41
N ASN A 104 3.36 3.48 -2.15
CA ASN A 104 3.00 3.04 -3.50
C ASN A 104 1.68 2.24 -3.53
N LEU A 105 1.43 1.37 -2.54
CA LEU A 105 0.17 0.65 -2.42
C LEU A 105 -1.02 1.60 -2.19
N ILE A 106 -0.86 2.62 -1.35
CA ILE A 106 -1.89 3.65 -1.13
C ILE A 106 -2.19 4.41 -2.41
N LEU A 107 -1.17 4.83 -3.14
CA LEU A 107 -1.32 5.52 -4.43
C LEU A 107 -1.99 4.60 -5.46
N PHE A 108 -1.58 3.33 -5.53
CA PHE A 108 -2.17 2.36 -6.43
C PHE A 108 -3.67 2.13 -6.14
N ASN A 109 -4.05 2.09 -4.86
CA ASN A 109 -5.47 2.05 -4.48
C ASN A 109 -6.23 3.30 -4.99
N ALA A 110 -5.65 4.49 -4.85
CA ALA A 110 -6.27 5.72 -5.32
C ALA A 110 -6.47 5.70 -6.85
N PHE A 111 -5.46 5.29 -7.62
CA PHE A 111 -5.54 5.16 -9.07
C PHE A 111 -6.56 4.10 -9.49
N THR A 112 -6.54 2.92 -8.89
CA THR A 112 -7.47 1.83 -9.22
C THR A 112 -8.92 2.25 -8.96
N ARG A 113 -9.19 2.92 -7.83
CA ARG A 113 -10.53 3.42 -7.54
C ARG A 113 -10.98 4.51 -8.51
N THR A 114 -10.09 5.41 -8.88
CA THR A 114 -10.41 6.46 -9.87
C THR A 114 -10.71 5.85 -11.23
N TYR A 115 -9.88 4.92 -11.67
CA TYR A 115 -10.09 4.18 -12.93
C TYR A 115 -11.41 3.42 -12.92
N ALA A 116 -11.70 2.66 -11.86
CA ALA A 116 -12.94 1.89 -11.74
C ALA A 116 -14.20 2.79 -11.78
N ARG A 117 -14.12 4.03 -11.28
CA ARG A 117 -15.21 5.01 -11.38
C ARG A 117 -15.37 5.55 -12.80
N VAL A 118 -14.27 5.94 -13.44
CA VAL A 118 -14.29 6.51 -14.80
C VAL A 118 -14.80 5.49 -15.81
N THR A 119 -14.43 4.21 -15.64
CA THR A 119 -14.89 3.11 -16.51
C THR A 119 -16.28 2.58 -16.16
N GLY A 120 -16.95 3.11 -15.11
CA GLY A 120 -18.30 2.70 -14.73
C GLY A 120 -18.39 1.36 -13.99
N PHE A 121 -17.26 0.76 -13.57
CA PHE A 121 -17.25 -0.44 -12.74
C PHE A 121 -17.79 -0.20 -11.33
N ILE A 122 -17.59 1.02 -10.81
CA ILE A 122 -18.08 1.44 -9.50
C ILE A 122 -18.95 2.69 -9.69
N PRO A 123 -20.17 2.74 -9.10
CA PRO A 123 -21.02 3.91 -9.20
C PRO A 123 -20.34 5.15 -8.60
N MET A 124 -20.52 6.29 -9.27
CA MET A 124 -20.04 7.58 -8.74
C MET A 124 -20.90 7.98 -7.53
N PRO A 125 -20.30 8.34 -6.40
CA PRO A 125 -21.07 8.85 -5.27
C PRO A 125 -21.67 10.20 -5.63
N GLU A 126 -22.96 10.40 -5.30
CA GLU A 126 -23.72 11.66 -5.56
C GLU A 126 -23.07 12.91 -4.92
N ASN A 127 -22.25 12.75 -3.88
CA ASN A 127 -21.57 13.81 -3.15
C ASN A 127 -20.04 13.79 -3.36
N GLU A 128 -19.56 13.95 -4.59
CA GLU A 128 -18.13 14.11 -4.87
C GLU A 128 -17.50 15.45 -4.43
N LYS A 129 -18.21 16.28 -3.64
CA LYS A 129 -17.72 17.59 -3.22
C LYS A 129 -16.51 17.58 -2.28
N LYS A 130 -16.03 16.41 -1.84
CA LYS A 130 -14.79 16.27 -1.06
C LYS A 130 -13.83 15.30 -1.75
N LYS A 131 -13.22 15.70 -2.86
CA LYS A 131 -11.98 15.08 -3.31
C LYS A 131 -10.91 15.39 -2.26
N PHE A 132 -10.72 14.47 -1.32
CA PHE A 132 -9.71 14.60 -0.26
C PHE A 132 -8.30 14.65 -0.85
N PHE A 133 -8.10 14.03 -2.01
CA PHE A 133 -6.86 14.02 -2.77
C PHE A 133 -7.08 14.73 -4.12
N THR A 134 -6.72 16.00 -4.18
CA THR A 134 -6.60 16.76 -5.42
C THR A 134 -5.15 16.61 -5.92
N VAL A 135 -4.94 16.64 -7.24
CA VAL A 135 -3.61 16.58 -7.86
C VAL A 135 -2.68 17.64 -7.27
N ASP A 136 -3.19 18.86 -7.06
CA ASP A 136 -2.44 19.97 -6.47
C ASP A 136 -1.90 19.65 -5.06
N LYS A 137 -2.72 18.99 -4.22
CA LYS A 137 -2.29 18.57 -2.88
C LYS A 137 -1.22 17.47 -2.95
N GLY A 138 -1.35 16.54 -3.90
CA GLY A 138 -0.35 15.51 -4.14
C GLY A 138 1.00 16.11 -4.55
N ILE A 139 0.99 17.04 -5.49
CA ILE A 139 2.19 17.77 -5.94
C ILE A 139 2.81 18.54 -4.77
N PHE A 140 1.99 19.23 -3.98
CA PHE A 140 2.48 20.00 -2.83
C PHE A 140 3.14 19.09 -1.78
N ILE A 141 2.49 17.98 -1.41
CA ILE A 141 3.05 17.01 -0.45
C ILE A 141 4.35 16.40 -0.99
N GLY A 142 4.37 16.00 -2.26
CA GLY A 142 5.58 15.46 -2.91
C GLY A 142 6.72 16.48 -2.93
N ALA A 143 6.44 17.74 -3.25
CA ALA A 143 7.44 18.81 -3.23
C ALA A 143 8.00 19.04 -1.82
N VAL A 144 7.15 19.04 -0.79
CA VAL A 144 7.61 19.19 0.60
C VAL A 144 8.49 18.01 1.02
N LEU A 145 8.11 16.78 0.71
CA LEU A 145 8.92 15.61 1.02
C LEU A 145 10.25 15.63 0.28
N PHE A 146 10.25 15.99 -1.01
CA PHE A 146 11.47 16.14 -1.80
C PHE A 146 12.43 17.19 -1.20
N ILE A 147 11.90 18.35 -0.77
CA ILE A 147 12.70 19.38 -0.13
C ILE A 147 13.30 18.87 1.19
N ILE A 148 12.53 18.13 2.00
CA ILE A 148 13.05 17.52 3.24
C ILE A 148 14.19 16.57 2.91
N GLY A 149 14.03 15.68 1.93
CA GLY A 149 15.07 14.75 1.49
C GLY A 149 16.33 15.49 0.98
N LEU A 150 16.14 16.57 0.22
CA LEU A 150 17.23 17.41 -0.28
C LEU A 150 18.01 18.08 0.87
N VAL A 151 17.32 18.64 1.86
CA VAL A 151 17.95 19.23 3.05
C VAL A 151 18.77 18.19 3.80
N LEU A 152 18.24 16.99 4.02
CA LEU A 152 18.98 15.91 4.67
C LEU A 152 20.22 15.49 3.87
N THR A 153 20.11 15.46 2.54
CA THR A 153 21.26 15.18 1.66
C THR A 153 22.32 16.26 1.76
N ILE A 154 21.93 17.53 1.78
CA ILE A 154 22.87 18.65 1.95
C ILE A 154 23.54 18.57 3.33
N MET A 155 22.81 18.26 4.38
CA MET A 155 23.38 18.05 5.72
C MET A 155 24.42 16.92 5.73
N ALA A 156 24.14 15.82 5.02
CA ALA A 156 25.10 14.72 4.86
C ALA A 156 26.40 15.19 4.14
N LEU A 157 26.25 15.96 3.06
CA LEU A 157 27.38 16.50 2.31
C LEU A 157 28.21 17.50 3.12
N VAL A 158 27.55 18.39 3.86
CA VAL A 158 28.22 19.35 4.76
C VAL A 158 28.99 18.61 5.87
N GLY A 159 28.36 17.58 6.45
CA GLY A 159 29.05 16.72 7.43
C GLY A 159 30.28 16.01 6.84
N TRP A 160 30.24 15.63 5.57
CA TRP A 160 31.38 15.03 4.88
C TRP A 160 32.48 16.09 4.61
N ASN A 161 32.07 17.26 4.13
CA ASN A 161 33.02 18.36 3.89
C ASN A 161 33.75 18.76 5.18
N SER A 162 33.13 18.80 6.34
CA SER A 162 33.77 19.13 7.63
C SER A 162 34.85 18.13 8.04
N ARG A 163 34.86 16.94 7.45
CA ARG A 163 35.88 15.89 7.61
C ARG A 163 36.86 15.85 6.42
N ASN A 164 36.99 16.95 5.67
CA ASN A 164 37.88 17.11 4.49
C ASN A 164 37.67 15.98 3.43
N PHE A 165 36.44 15.55 3.24
CA PHE A 165 36.05 14.44 2.33
C PHE A 165 36.80 13.11 2.63
N GLY A 166 37.29 12.93 3.86
CA GLY A 166 37.96 11.72 4.31
C GLY A 166 37.05 10.54 4.49
N GLN A 167 37.59 9.44 5.03
CA GLN A 167 36.80 8.24 5.33
C GLN A 167 35.72 8.55 6.37
N LEU A 168 34.49 8.18 6.05
CA LEU A 168 33.33 8.31 6.93
C LEU A 168 33.05 7.00 7.65
N ASN A 169 32.45 7.10 8.83
CA ASN A 169 31.83 5.96 9.46
C ASN A 169 30.55 5.60 8.67
N PRO A 170 30.48 4.41 8.01
CA PRO A 170 29.35 4.05 7.19
C PRO A 170 28.03 4.07 7.96
N GLN A 171 28.07 3.77 9.25
CA GLN A 171 26.90 3.73 10.10
C GLN A 171 26.27 5.12 10.28
N GLU A 172 27.06 6.12 10.61
CA GLU A 172 26.57 7.49 10.80
C GLU A 172 26.01 8.08 9.50
N MET A 173 26.71 7.85 8.38
CA MET A 173 26.29 8.37 7.09
C MET A 173 25.01 7.73 6.59
N MET A 174 24.89 6.41 6.67
CA MET A 174 23.69 5.72 6.16
C MET A 174 22.43 6.04 6.95
N ARG A 175 22.54 6.34 8.25
CA ARG A 175 21.40 6.78 9.05
C ARG A 175 20.78 8.09 8.58
N LEU A 176 21.56 8.94 7.93
CA LEU A 176 21.08 10.18 7.33
C LEU A 176 20.70 9.99 5.85
N THR A 177 21.52 9.24 5.11
CA THR A 177 21.36 9.06 3.66
C THR A 177 20.13 8.21 3.32
N ILE A 178 19.83 7.13 4.08
CA ILE A 178 18.67 6.28 3.81
C ILE A 178 17.35 7.05 3.93
N PRO A 179 17.05 7.77 5.04
CA PRO A 179 15.87 8.61 5.10
C PRO A 179 15.85 9.72 4.05
N ALA A 180 17.00 10.34 3.77
CA ALA A 180 17.10 11.39 2.75
C ALA A 180 16.63 10.89 1.39
N VAL A 181 17.17 9.76 0.91
CA VAL A 181 16.75 9.13 -0.35
C VAL A 181 15.29 8.70 -0.31
N THR A 182 14.83 8.14 0.82
CA THR A 182 13.43 7.71 0.97
C THR A 182 12.43 8.85 0.77
N PHE A 183 12.76 10.05 1.27
CA PHE A 183 11.90 11.23 1.11
C PHE A 183 12.01 11.89 -0.27
N MET A 184 13.11 11.65 -1.00
CA MET A 184 13.28 12.17 -2.36
C MET A 184 12.55 11.36 -3.43
N VAL A 185 12.29 10.08 -3.17
CA VAL A 185 11.61 9.15 -4.09
C VAL A 185 10.11 9.15 -3.86
#